data_998e67d813331807d9ecfe267dcb6d10
#
_entry.id   998e67d813331807d9ecfe267dcb6d10
#
_cell.length_a   1.000
_cell.length_b   1.000
_cell.length_c   1.000
_cell.angle_alpha   90.00
_cell.angle_beta   90.00
_cell.angle_gamma   90.00
#
_symmetry.space_group_name_H-M   'P 1'
#
loop_
_entity.id
_entity.type
_entity.pdbx_description
1 polymer ?
#
loop_
_entity_poly.entity_id
_entity_poly.type
_entity_poly.pdbx_seq_one_letter_code
_entity_poly.pdbx_strand_id
1 'polypeptide(L)'
;MRWEQDLVTDIRTGDAELDDQDGPFSLEGRNWSDINELAGVALAKEKFLTICANTKSILEIGVNQFGFTKTWLDNKNKDTTYVGIDVGDRSHLNNPDNLVWTIHDTSSNYDSNVAKFNSFGITQFDFIYIDGWHSINQVLADWEYTNLLAPGGLVGFHDTNYHPGPKLFTLALDRTNWEVEDISPKNDWGVVFARKL
;
A
#
# COMPACT_ATOMS: atom_id res chain seq x y z
N MET A 1 -8.52 -13.19 -11.08
CA MET A 1 -7.88 -12.27 -10.11
C MET A 1 -8.69 -10.98 -10.07
N ARG A 2 -8.73 -10.29 -8.92
CA ARG A 2 -9.55 -9.08 -8.76
C ARG A 2 -9.10 -7.93 -9.65
N TRP A 3 -7.81 -7.72 -9.80
CA TRP A 3 -7.27 -6.63 -10.61
C TRP A 3 -7.78 -6.66 -12.07
N GLU A 4 -8.08 -7.82 -12.64
CA GLU A 4 -8.64 -7.94 -14.00
C GLU A 4 -9.99 -7.23 -14.17
N GLN A 5 -10.71 -7.00 -13.08
CA GLN A 5 -12.00 -6.31 -13.06
C GLN A 5 -11.88 -4.82 -12.72
N ASP A 6 -10.77 -4.45 -12.11
CA ASP A 6 -10.54 -3.09 -11.59
C ASP A 6 -9.61 -2.25 -12.49
N LEU A 7 -8.95 -2.88 -13.49
CA LEU A 7 -8.08 -2.17 -14.44
C LEU A 7 -8.74 -2.08 -15.82
N VAL A 8 -8.56 -0.93 -16.49
CA VAL A 8 -9.01 -0.74 -17.89
C VAL A 8 -8.14 -1.48 -18.91
N THR A 9 -6.94 -1.89 -18.51
CA THR A 9 -5.99 -2.64 -19.34
C THR A 9 -5.07 -3.47 -18.45
N ASP A 10 -4.60 -4.61 -18.96
CA ASP A 10 -3.51 -5.36 -18.33
C ASP A 10 -2.22 -4.55 -18.40
N ILE A 11 -1.55 -4.39 -17.26
CA ILE A 11 -0.31 -3.61 -17.14
C ILE A 11 0.95 -4.46 -17.31
N ARG A 12 0.81 -5.80 -17.42
CA ARG A 12 1.95 -6.68 -17.64
C ARG A 12 2.54 -6.48 -19.02
N THR A 13 3.86 -6.53 -19.09
CA THR A 13 4.59 -6.38 -20.36
C THR A 13 4.54 -7.64 -21.24
N GLY A 14 4.23 -8.79 -20.64
CA GLY A 14 4.34 -10.11 -21.26
C GLY A 14 5.73 -10.73 -21.13
N ASP A 15 6.67 -10.03 -20.51
CA ASP A 15 7.99 -10.52 -20.15
C ASP A 15 8.08 -10.64 -18.62
N ALA A 16 8.15 -11.88 -18.13
CA ALA A 16 8.13 -12.15 -16.70
C ALA A 16 9.32 -11.52 -15.95
N GLU A 17 10.48 -11.41 -16.58
CA GLU A 17 11.65 -10.79 -15.93
C GLU A 17 11.41 -9.27 -15.74
N LEU A 18 10.80 -8.61 -16.70
CA LEU A 18 10.46 -7.19 -16.60
C LEU A 18 9.33 -6.97 -15.61
N ASP A 19 8.34 -7.85 -15.59
CA ASP A 19 7.17 -7.75 -14.70
C ASP A 19 7.54 -7.99 -13.22
N ASP A 20 8.69 -8.62 -12.94
CA ASP A 20 9.22 -8.84 -11.58
C ASP A 20 10.27 -7.82 -11.15
N GLN A 21 10.68 -6.90 -12.02
CA GLN A 21 11.66 -5.87 -11.67
C GLN A 21 11.07 -4.77 -10.79
N ASP A 22 11.77 -4.45 -9.72
CA ASP A 22 11.45 -3.37 -8.80
C ASP A 22 12.09 -2.02 -9.21
N GLY A 23 12.95 -2.03 -10.20
CA GLY A 23 13.71 -0.83 -10.60
C GLY A 23 12.79 0.32 -11.00
N PRO A 24 13.10 1.55 -10.57
CA PRO A 24 12.36 2.72 -11.04
C PRO A 24 12.53 2.85 -12.55
N PHE A 25 11.52 3.40 -13.23
CA PHE A 25 11.69 3.85 -14.59
C PHE A 25 12.89 4.80 -14.67
N SER A 26 13.72 4.64 -15.71
CA SER A 26 14.85 5.52 -15.96
C SER A 26 14.45 6.97 -15.70
N LEU A 27 15.11 7.59 -14.73
CA LEU A 27 14.94 9.01 -14.42
C LEU A 27 15.73 9.79 -15.47
N GLU A 28 15.31 9.77 -16.75
CA GLU A 28 16.01 10.48 -17.82
C GLU A 28 16.33 11.91 -17.37
N GLY A 29 17.62 12.17 -17.12
CA GLY A 29 18.13 13.48 -16.73
C GLY A 29 17.90 13.92 -15.28
N ARG A 30 17.49 13.01 -14.37
CA ARG A 30 17.35 13.30 -12.93
C ARG A 30 18.29 12.43 -12.10
N ASN A 31 18.84 13.00 -11.05
CA ASN A 31 19.56 12.27 -10.01
C ASN A 31 18.62 11.90 -8.87
N TRP A 32 18.87 10.79 -8.18
CA TRP A 32 18.15 10.39 -6.97
C TRP A 32 18.15 11.48 -5.89
N SER A 33 19.21 12.32 -5.84
CA SER A 33 19.32 13.45 -4.94
C SER A 33 18.31 14.58 -5.22
N ASP A 34 17.63 14.56 -6.36
CA ASP A 34 16.65 15.59 -6.73
C ASP A 34 15.23 15.24 -6.26
N ILE A 35 15.06 14.02 -5.72
CA ILE A 35 13.79 13.58 -5.14
C ILE A 35 13.68 14.19 -3.74
N ASN A 36 12.66 15.02 -3.55
CA ASN A 36 12.40 15.64 -2.26
C ASN A 36 11.42 14.79 -1.44
N GLU A 37 11.96 13.80 -0.75
CA GLU A 37 11.17 12.90 0.13
C GLU A 37 10.35 13.65 1.19
N LEU A 38 10.75 14.87 1.55
CA LEU A 38 10.10 15.62 2.63
C LEU A 38 8.84 16.35 2.18
N ALA A 39 8.71 16.70 0.90
CA ALA A 39 7.57 17.48 0.43
C ALA A 39 6.29 16.62 0.31
N GLY A 40 6.39 15.40 -0.21
CA GLY A 40 5.28 14.46 -0.31
C GLY A 40 4.86 13.91 1.05
N VAL A 41 5.83 13.62 1.91
CA VAL A 41 5.56 13.21 3.30
C VAL A 41 4.74 14.28 4.04
N ALA A 42 4.98 15.58 3.80
CA ALA A 42 4.21 16.65 4.45
C ALA A 42 2.75 16.68 4.00
N LEU A 43 2.49 16.58 2.68
CA LEU A 43 1.13 16.52 2.13
C LEU A 43 0.43 15.21 2.48
N ALA A 44 1.12 14.08 2.33
CA ALA A 44 0.62 12.78 2.72
C ALA A 44 0.31 12.70 4.22
N LYS A 45 1.10 13.36 5.07
CA LYS A 45 0.94 13.33 6.52
C LYS A 45 -0.44 13.82 6.98
N GLU A 46 -0.96 14.91 6.44
CA GLU A 46 -2.31 15.39 6.78
C GLU A 46 -3.38 14.37 6.42
N LYS A 47 -3.26 13.78 5.22
CA LYS A 47 -4.16 12.72 4.77
C LYS A 47 -4.06 11.50 5.70
N PHE A 48 -2.86 11.07 6.03
CA PHE A 48 -2.62 9.95 6.93
C PHE A 48 -3.16 10.20 8.34
N LEU A 49 -2.99 11.38 8.91
CA LEU A 49 -3.59 11.74 10.19
C LEU A 49 -5.12 11.67 10.15
N THR A 50 -5.72 12.13 9.04
CA THR A 50 -7.16 12.03 8.82
C THR A 50 -7.61 10.56 8.72
N ILE A 51 -6.86 9.71 8.02
CA ILE A 51 -7.11 8.27 7.93
C ILE A 51 -7.03 7.65 9.33
N CYS A 52 -5.94 7.89 10.08
CA CYS A 52 -5.77 7.36 11.45
C CYS A 52 -6.93 7.75 12.37
N ALA A 53 -7.47 8.96 12.24
CA ALA A 53 -8.57 9.45 13.07
C ALA A 53 -9.92 8.79 12.74
N ASN A 54 -10.10 8.29 11.50
CA ASN A 54 -11.40 7.85 10.99
C ASN A 54 -11.48 6.35 10.69
N THR A 55 -10.38 5.60 10.82
CA THR A 55 -10.35 4.15 10.55
C THR A 55 -10.29 3.34 11.84
N LYS A 56 -10.85 2.12 11.79
CA LYS A 56 -10.79 1.14 12.88
C LYS A 56 -9.84 -0.02 12.56
N SER A 57 -9.44 -0.15 11.30
CA SER A 57 -8.54 -1.22 10.87
C SER A 57 -7.65 -0.77 9.71
N ILE A 58 -6.35 -1.00 9.86
CA ILE A 58 -5.29 -0.63 8.91
C ILE A 58 -4.51 -1.88 8.57
N LEU A 59 -4.33 -2.14 7.29
CA LEU A 59 -3.35 -3.09 6.75
C LEU A 59 -2.24 -2.32 6.04
N GLU A 60 -0.99 -2.60 6.40
CA GLU A 60 0.19 -2.12 5.68
C GLU A 60 0.94 -3.29 5.07
N ILE A 61 1.20 -3.24 3.77
CA ILE A 61 2.02 -4.21 3.05
C ILE A 61 3.36 -3.53 2.76
N GLY A 62 4.44 -4.05 3.34
CA GLY A 62 5.76 -3.41 3.34
C GLY A 62 5.94 -2.48 4.55
N VAL A 63 6.26 -3.05 5.71
CA VAL A 63 6.45 -2.31 6.98
C VAL A 63 7.83 -1.63 7.06
N ASN A 64 8.82 -2.16 6.34
CA ASN A 64 10.20 -1.70 6.24
C ASN A 64 10.80 -1.12 7.56
N GLN A 65 11.62 -0.09 7.48
CA GLN A 65 12.37 0.45 8.63
C GLN A 65 11.82 1.78 9.19
N PHE A 66 10.50 2.00 9.21
CA PHE A 66 9.87 3.12 9.93
C PHE A 66 9.30 4.31 9.14
N GLY A 67 9.17 4.28 7.85
CA GLY A 67 8.54 5.35 7.09
C GLY A 67 7.12 5.68 7.60
N PHE A 68 6.14 5.17 6.93
CA PHE A 68 4.73 5.40 7.27
C PHE A 68 4.24 4.58 8.47
N THR A 69 4.83 3.38 8.72
CA THR A 69 4.50 2.55 9.88
C THR A 69 4.52 3.34 11.19
N LYS A 70 5.56 4.13 11.40
CA LYS A 70 5.64 5.00 12.60
C LYS A 70 4.50 6.01 12.64
N THR A 71 4.12 6.58 11.50
CA THR A 71 2.99 7.51 11.44
C THR A 71 1.69 6.83 11.84
N TRP A 72 1.45 5.59 11.38
CA TRP A 72 0.27 4.82 11.78
C TRP A 72 0.28 4.53 13.28
N LEU A 73 1.35 3.96 13.79
CA LEU A 73 1.45 3.53 15.19
C LEU A 73 1.37 4.69 16.17
N ASP A 74 1.96 5.85 15.84
CA ASP A 74 1.95 7.03 16.71
C ASP A 74 0.60 7.77 16.72
N ASN A 75 -0.21 7.63 15.66
CA ASN A 75 -1.41 8.46 15.48
C ASN A 75 -2.72 7.68 15.38
N LYS A 76 -2.70 6.36 15.28
CA LYS A 76 -3.92 5.56 15.29
C LYS A 76 -4.66 5.72 16.63
N ASN A 77 -5.98 5.64 16.58
CA ASN A 77 -6.76 5.55 17.81
C ASN A 77 -6.41 4.25 18.57
N LYS A 78 -6.56 4.27 19.88
CA LYS A 78 -6.33 3.08 20.72
C LYS A 78 -7.17 1.87 20.30
N ASP A 79 -8.37 2.12 19.76
CA ASP A 79 -9.32 1.09 19.32
C ASP A 79 -9.12 0.73 17.82
N THR A 80 -8.15 1.32 17.14
CA THR A 80 -7.81 0.99 15.76
C THR A 80 -6.84 -0.18 15.73
N THR A 81 -7.20 -1.22 15.02
CA THR A 81 -6.34 -2.36 14.73
C THR A 81 -5.34 -2.00 13.62
N TYR A 82 -4.08 -2.34 13.83
CA TYR A 82 -3.04 -2.27 12.80
C TYR A 82 -2.47 -3.66 12.55
N VAL A 83 -2.34 -4.03 11.28
CA VAL A 83 -1.62 -5.22 10.83
C VAL A 83 -0.61 -4.83 9.77
N GLY A 84 0.64 -5.25 9.96
CA GLY A 84 1.70 -5.11 8.97
C GLY A 84 2.13 -6.45 8.41
N ILE A 85 2.34 -6.55 7.10
CA ILE A 85 2.98 -7.69 6.43
C ILE A 85 4.36 -7.25 5.93
N ASP A 86 5.39 -8.01 6.24
CA ASP A 86 6.76 -7.75 5.75
C ASP A 86 7.52 -9.06 5.60
N VAL A 87 8.38 -9.14 4.58
CA VAL A 87 9.31 -10.26 4.39
C VAL A 87 10.44 -10.28 5.43
N GLY A 88 10.70 -9.15 6.08
CA GLY A 88 11.57 -9.05 7.24
C GLY A 88 10.80 -9.27 8.54
N ASP A 89 11.46 -9.81 9.55
CA ASP A 89 10.86 -9.98 10.87
C ASP A 89 10.65 -8.60 11.56
N ARG A 90 9.36 -8.25 11.75
CA ARG A 90 8.90 -7.04 12.44
C ARG A 90 8.20 -7.36 13.78
N SER A 91 8.39 -8.55 14.30
CA SER A 91 7.71 -9.03 15.52
C SER A 91 7.97 -8.16 16.76
N HIS A 92 9.05 -7.38 16.75
CA HIS A 92 9.37 -6.39 17.80
C HIS A 92 8.34 -5.25 17.88
N LEU A 93 7.50 -5.05 16.84
CA LEU A 93 6.40 -4.07 16.83
C LEU A 93 5.11 -4.64 17.42
N ASN A 94 5.00 -5.97 17.60
CA ASN A 94 3.79 -6.59 18.10
C ASN A 94 3.42 -6.06 19.48
N ASN A 95 2.20 -5.57 19.59
CA ASN A 95 1.62 -5.08 20.83
C ASN A 95 0.11 -5.38 20.84
N PRO A 96 -0.30 -6.62 21.22
CA PRO A 96 -1.72 -7.02 21.20
C PRO A 96 -2.60 -6.15 22.10
N ASP A 97 -2.08 -5.65 23.23
CA ASP A 97 -2.81 -4.75 24.13
C ASP A 97 -3.16 -3.41 23.47
N ASN A 98 -2.40 -3.03 22.42
CA ASN A 98 -2.62 -1.85 21.61
C ASN A 98 -3.12 -2.20 20.20
N LEU A 99 -3.60 -3.42 19.96
CA LEU A 99 -4.14 -3.91 18.70
C LEU A 99 -3.14 -3.78 17.53
N VAL A 100 -1.86 -4.13 17.76
CA VAL A 100 -0.79 -4.11 16.76
C VAL A 100 -0.25 -5.50 16.53
N TRP A 101 -0.29 -5.96 15.28
CA TRP A 101 0.27 -7.25 14.85
C TRP A 101 1.17 -7.05 13.62
N THR A 102 2.21 -7.86 13.53
CA THR A 102 3.01 -7.98 12.31
C THR A 102 3.08 -9.44 11.87
N ILE A 103 3.09 -9.64 10.57
CA ILE A 103 3.19 -10.93 9.93
C ILE A 103 4.50 -10.98 9.15
N HIS A 104 5.39 -11.87 9.58
CA HIS A 104 6.63 -12.17 8.86
C HIS A 104 6.30 -13.16 7.74
N ASP A 105 5.97 -12.64 6.57
CA ASP A 105 5.61 -13.42 5.38
C ASP A 105 5.67 -12.53 4.13
N THR A 106 5.65 -13.14 2.95
CA THR A 106 5.38 -12.38 1.71
C THR A 106 3.88 -12.12 1.56
N SER A 107 3.51 -10.97 1.05
CA SER A 107 2.11 -10.65 0.72
C SER A 107 1.53 -11.57 -0.37
N SER A 108 2.38 -12.16 -1.22
CA SER A 108 1.97 -13.17 -2.21
C SER A 108 1.34 -14.43 -1.59
N ASN A 109 1.57 -14.71 -0.30
CA ASN A 109 0.93 -15.80 0.43
C ASN A 109 -0.47 -15.39 0.95
N TYR A 110 -1.33 -14.88 0.09
CA TYR A 110 -2.64 -14.30 0.42
C TYR A 110 -3.46 -15.16 1.39
N ASP A 111 -3.73 -16.42 1.04
CA ASP A 111 -4.59 -17.31 1.86
C ASP A 111 -4.00 -17.53 3.27
N SER A 112 -2.69 -17.70 3.38
CA SER A 112 -1.98 -17.85 4.66
C SER A 112 -2.13 -16.59 5.51
N ASN A 113 -1.96 -15.43 4.91
CA ASN A 113 -2.07 -14.15 5.60
C ASN A 113 -3.51 -13.87 6.04
N VAL A 114 -4.50 -14.17 5.20
CA VAL A 114 -5.93 -14.07 5.55
C VAL A 114 -6.28 -14.98 6.73
N ALA A 115 -5.75 -16.20 6.77
CA ALA A 115 -5.95 -17.10 7.91
C ALA A 115 -5.37 -16.51 9.21
N LYS A 116 -4.22 -15.82 9.15
CA LYS A 116 -3.64 -15.09 10.29
C LYS A 116 -4.51 -13.92 10.72
N PHE A 117 -5.03 -13.11 9.77
CA PHE A 117 -5.97 -12.02 10.10
C PHE A 117 -7.20 -12.55 10.85
N ASN A 118 -7.80 -13.63 10.34
CA ASN A 118 -8.95 -14.27 11.00
C ASN A 118 -8.61 -14.73 12.44
N SER A 119 -7.39 -15.21 12.68
CA SER A 119 -6.94 -15.59 14.04
C SER A 119 -6.81 -14.41 14.99
N PHE A 120 -6.64 -13.18 14.46
CA PHE A 120 -6.67 -11.93 15.22
C PHE A 120 -8.08 -11.33 15.32
N GLY A 121 -9.10 -12.00 14.75
CA GLY A 121 -10.49 -11.52 14.71
C GLY A 121 -10.75 -10.45 13.66
N ILE A 122 -9.86 -10.33 12.65
CA ILE A 122 -9.96 -9.31 11.61
C ILE A 122 -10.44 -9.95 10.32
N THR A 123 -11.54 -9.43 9.77
CA THR A 123 -12.12 -9.91 8.51
C THR A 123 -12.17 -8.85 7.42
N GLN A 124 -12.01 -7.58 7.78
CA GLN A 124 -12.03 -6.45 6.86
C GLN A 124 -11.11 -5.34 7.34
N PHE A 125 -10.66 -4.50 6.40
CA PHE A 125 -9.86 -3.30 6.67
C PHE A 125 -10.55 -2.06 6.13
N ASP A 126 -10.54 -0.97 6.90
CA ASP A 126 -11.01 0.35 6.44
C ASP A 126 -9.98 1.05 5.55
N PHE A 127 -8.70 0.73 5.79
CA PHE A 127 -7.58 1.26 5.02
C PHE A 127 -6.54 0.18 4.74
N ILE A 128 -6.10 0.11 3.49
CA ILE A 128 -5.01 -0.77 3.03
C ILE A 128 -3.93 0.12 2.41
N TYR A 129 -2.69 0.02 2.88
CA TYR A 129 -1.55 0.73 2.34
C TYR A 129 -0.59 -0.24 1.68
N ILE A 130 -0.29 -0.02 0.40
CA ILE A 130 0.57 -0.86 -0.43
C ILE A 130 1.89 -0.12 -0.64
N ASP A 131 2.94 -0.59 0.03
CA ASP A 131 4.30 -0.05 0.04
C ASP A 131 5.34 -1.19 0.08
N GLY A 132 5.00 -2.30 -0.57
CA GLY A 132 5.84 -3.50 -0.66
C GLY A 132 6.84 -3.44 -1.83
N TRP A 133 7.14 -4.61 -2.43
CA TRP A 133 7.96 -4.69 -3.62
C TRP A 133 7.23 -4.08 -4.82
N HIS A 134 7.88 -3.19 -5.56
CA HIS A 134 7.21 -2.30 -6.52
C HIS A 134 7.15 -2.85 -7.95
N SER A 135 7.39 -4.15 -8.14
CA SER A 135 7.23 -4.81 -9.44
C SER A 135 5.76 -4.88 -9.85
N ILE A 136 5.51 -5.03 -11.15
CA ILE A 136 4.16 -5.16 -11.68
C ILE A 136 3.45 -6.37 -11.07
N ASN A 137 4.11 -7.53 -11.06
CA ASN A 137 3.53 -8.75 -10.52
C ASN A 137 3.22 -8.65 -9.03
N GLN A 138 4.09 -7.99 -8.25
CA GLN A 138 3.85 -7.85 -6.81
C GLN A 138 2.67 -6.93 -6.51
N VAL A 139 2.56 -5.78 -7.18
CA VAL A 139 1.43 -4.87 -6.99
C VAL A 139 0.10 -5.51 -7.38
N LEU A 140 0.09 -6.33 -8.45
CA LEU A 140 -1.10 -7.12 -8.81
C LEU A 140 -1.47 -8.14 -7.73
N ALA A 141 -0.48 -8.77 -7.09
CA ALA A 141 -0.71 -9.69 -5.96
C ALA A 141 -1.20 -8.94 -4.72
N ASP A 142 -0.61 -7.79 -4.40
CA ASP A 142 -0.99 -6.97 -3.24
C ASP A 142 -2.41 -6.41 -3.39
N TRP A 143 -2.85 -6.13 -4.62
CA TRP A 143 -4.22 -5.68 -4.88
C TRP A 143 -5.29 -6.71 -4.47
N GLU A 144 -4.96 -7.99 -4.41
CA GLU A 144 -5.92 -9.02 -3.97
C GLU A 144 -6.43 -8.77 -2.53
N TYR A 145 -5.64 -8.09 -1.69
CA TYR A 145 -6.07 -7.72 -0.33
C TYR A 145 -7.25 -6.75 -0.30
N THR A 146 -7.54 -6.07 -1.42
CA THR A 146 -8.74 -5.22 -1.54
C THR A 146 -10.05 -6.03 -1.51
N ASN A 147 -9.99 -7.37 -1.61
CA ASN A 147 -11.13 -8.23 -1.29
C ASN A 147 -11.57 -8.10 0.18
N LEU A 148 -10.66 -7.67 1.05
CA LEU A 148 -10.90 -7.45 2.48
C LEU A 148 -11.20 -5.98 2.80
N LEU A 149 -11.32 -5.11 1.77
CA LEU A 149 -11.63 -3.71 2.00
C LEU A 149 -13.10 -3.56 2.42
N ALA A 150 -13.32 -2.88 3.53
CA ALA A 150 -14.66 -2.56 4.01
C ALA A 150 -15.39 -1.65 3.00
N PRO A 151 -16.73 -1.65 2.97
CA PRO A 151 -17.49 -0.73 2.14
C PRO A 151 -17.11 0.74 2.43
N GLY A 152 -16.74 1.49 1.39
CA GLY A 152 -16.24 2.86 1.51
C GLY A 152 -14.81 2.97 2.02
N GLY A 153 -14.11 1.86 2.19
CA GLY A 153 -12.69 1.82 2.56
C GLY A 153 -11.79 2.44 1.51
N LEU A 154 -10.55 2.70 1.91
CA LEU A 154 -9.57 3.42 1.10
C LEU A 154 -8.32 2.54 0.90
N VAL A 155 -7.73 2.61 -0.29
CA VAL A 155 -6.41 2.03 -0.59
C VAL A 155 -5.43 3.16 -0.83
N GLY A 156 -4.23 3.08 -0.28
CA GLY A 156 -3.12 3.97 -0.59
C GLY A 156 -1.98 3.20 -1.25
N PHE A 157 -1.28 3.86 -2.15
CA PHE A 157 -0.08 3.35 -2.81
C PHE A 157 1.07 4.33 -2.61
N HIS A 158 2.25 3.79 -2.30
CA HIS A 158 3.51 4.53 -2.34
C HIS A 158 4.25 4.33 -3.66
N ASP A 159 5.27 5.14 -3.91
CA ASP A 159 6.20 5.04 -5.05
C ASP A 159 5.56 5.14 -6.44
N THR A 160 4.40 5.79 -6.54
CA THR A 160 3.59 5.89 -7.76
C THR A 160 4.17 6.78 -8.85
N ASN A 161 5.21 7.58 -8.56
CA ASN A 161 5.84 8.43 -9.56
C ASN A 161 6.90 7.71 -10.39
N TYR A 162 7.64 6.75 -9.80
CA TYR A 162 8.86 6.23 -10.42
C TYR A 162 8.90 4.72 -10.56
N HIS A 163 8.27 3.97 -9.68
CA HIS A 163 8.32 2.52 -9.73
C HIS A 163 7.25 1.93 -10.67
N PRO A 164 7.58 0.90 -11.48
CA PRO A 164 6.71 0.42 -12.55
C PRO A 164 5.35 -0.10 -12.04
N GLY A 165 5.35 -0.94 -11.03
CA GLY A 165 4.14 -1.56 -10.52
C GLY A 165 3.12 -0.53 -10.04
N PRO A 166 3.39 0.24 -8.96
CA PRO A 166 2.42 1.20 -8.42
C PRO A 166 2.05 2.29 -9.44
N LYS A 167 3.00 2.75 -10.27
CA LYS A 167 2.73 3.77 -11.30
C LYS A 167 1.76 3.27 -12.36
N LEU A 168 2.08 2.15 -13.00
CA LEU A 168 1.23 1.61 -14.07
C LEU A 168 -0.12 1.18 -13.53
N PHE A 169 -0.14 0.58 -12.33
CA PHE A 169 -1.36 0.15 -11.68
C PHE A 169 -2.32 1.32 -11.42
N THR A 170 -1.85 2.37 -10.77
CA THR A 170 -2.68 3.54 -10.45
C THR A 170 -3.15 4.29 -11.68
N LEU A 171 -2.38 4.31 -12.77
CA LEU A 171 -2.80 4.87 -14.05
C LEU A 171 -3.88 4.04 -14.75
N ALA A 172 -3.82 2.71 -14.63
CA ALA A 172 -4.74 1.78 -15.28
C ALA A 172 -6.03 1.52 -14.49
N LEU A 173 -6.16 1.99 -13.25
CA LEU A 173 -7.39 1.85 -12.47
C LEU A 173 -8.60 2.41 -13.22
N ASP A 174 -9.67 1.62 -13.28
CA ASP A 174 -10.94 2.01 -13.91
C ASP A 174 -11.61 3.13 -13.10
N ARG A 175 -11.59 4.33 -13.64
CA ARG A 175 -12.18 5.53 -13.02
C ARG A 175 -13.72 5.50 -12.97
N THR A 176 -14.36 4.53 -13.60
CA THR A 176 -15.81 4.32 -13.46
C THR A 176 -16.16 3.56 -12.18
N ASN A 177 -15.20 2.81 -11.64
CA ASN A 177 -15.34 2.00 -10.44
C ASN A 177 -14.55 2.56 -9.23
N TRP A 178 -13.56 3.42 -9.50
CA TRP A 178 -12.63 3.93 -8.50
C TRP A 178 -12.45 5.44 -8.59
N GLU A 179 -12.74 6.14 -7.51
CA GLU A 179 -12.26 7.51 -7.31
C GLU A 179 -10.77 7.46 -6.96
N VAL A 180 -9.94 8.18 -7.71
CA VAL A 180 -8.49 8.16 -7.52
C VAL A 180 -7.97 9.56 -7.31
N GLU A 181 -7.24 9.75 -6.22
CA GLU A 181 -6.65 11.01 -5.79
C GLU A 181 -5.13 10.87 -5.75
N ASP A 182 -4.44 11.57 -6.64
CA ASP A 182 -2.98 11.71 -6.63
C ASP A 182 -2.62 12.97 -5.85
N ILE A 183 -1.93 12.81 -4.73
CA ILE A 183 -1.50 13.93 -3.88
C ILE A 183 -0.01 14.22 -3.99
N SER A 184 0.67 13.59 -4.92
CA SER A 184 2.13 13.62 -5.04
C SER A 184 2.64 14.86 -5.73
N PRO A 185 3.63 15.60 -5.19
CA PRO A 185 4.47 16.48 -5.98
C PRO A 185 5.26 15.68 -7.01
N LYS A 186 5.49 16.26 -8.19
CA LYS A 186 6.21 15.60 -9.30
C LYS A 186 7.66 15.19 -8.99
N ASN A 187 8.24 15.71 -7.93
CA ASN A 187 9.61 15.44 -7.50
C ASN A 187 9.68 14.58 -6.22
N ASP A 188 8.59 13.93 -5.87
CA ASP A 188 8.50 12.97 -4.77
C ASP A 188 8.30 11.55 -5.31
N TRP A 189 8.50 10.54 -4.47
CA TRP A 189 8.24 9.12 -4.77
C TRP A 189 6.80 8.87 -5.21
N GLY A 190 5.87 9.63 -4.69
CA GLY A 190 4.47 9.60 -5.07
C GLY A 190 3.59 8.83 -4.09
N VAL A 191 2.41 9.39 -3.84
CA VAL A 191 1.34 8.75 -3.07
C VAL A 191 0.01 8.95 -3.79
N VAL A 192 -0.67 7.84 -4.06
CA VAL A 192 -2.00 7.83 -4.67
C VAL A 192 -2.97 7.11 -3.76
N PHE A 193 -4.17 7.65 -3.64
CA PHE A 193 -5.27 7.00 -2.95
C PHE A 193 -6.37 6.58 -3.94
N ALA A 194 -7.01 5.45 -3.66
CA ALA A 194 -8.14 4.95 -4.42
C ALA A 194 -9.29 4.54 -3.50
N ARG A 195 -10.51 4.98 -3.81
CA ARG A 195 -11.74 4.62 -3.12
C ARG A 195 -12.70 3.97 -4.11
N LYS A 196 -13.29 2.86 -3.74
CA LYS A 196 -14.31 2.21 -4.55
C LYS A 196 -15.61 3.05 -4.53
N LEU A 197 -16.14 3.33 -5.73
CA LEU A 197 -17.39 4.07 -5.95
C LEU A 197 -18.63 3.22 -5.67
#